data_c48b101559f3fe8ef0c28bb142683dd2
#
_entry.id   c48b101559f3fe8ef0c28bb142683dd2
#
_cell.length_a   1.000
_cell.length_b   1.000
_cell.length_c   1.000
_cell.angle_alpha   90.00
_cell.angle_beta   90.00
_cell.angle_gamma   90.00
#
_symmetry.space_group_name_H-M   'P 1'
#
loop_
_entity.id
_entity.type
_entity.pdbx_description
1 polymer ?
#
loop_
_entity_poly.entity_id
_entity_poly.type
_entity_poly.pdbx_seq_one_letter_code
_entity_poly.pdbx_strand_id
1 'polypeptide(L)'
;MVVYDLLISGGYLVDPVNSLEGRFDVAIEGGKVVRVEAEISRHLARQVYEAKGYMVLPGLIDTHVHLTPAMRAAGFHMLAAAGVTTALDCAGPVETVLEGMALNGSGINIAVLNRLTPGGSLSSEHAPKDEVRSYIKKSLADGALGIKLIGGHLPLSPETTIAAIEAANEAGCYAAFHCGSTQNGSNLHGFLDALEFAGNNHLQICHVNAYCRGLTHGSPAEETLLALKELAARPHLVSESHMGPLNSCWSRLNENGIPFSHVTRTCLTSGGYSMDRKGLLAATLDGYMQVQRAWPANVVYLEPEEGAAYLKEVDFETMVSFPVNERSTAYLCATAKNPEGGFIVNALSTDGGAIPRNFLLSHGLALVRFDALSTAQFVQKTSGTPAHMLGLSNKGHLKPGADADLVVVDAERHIPLLTVASGQIIMAGGAVMGRGGKLVTTDFGVNSLTDQNVDHEVANLEQGLFYKAPGGLSRMAG
;
A
#
# COMPACT_ATOMS: atom_id res chain seq x y z
N MET A 1 -22.48 2.17 35.59
CA MET A 1 -21.48 3.19 35.22
C MET A 1 -21.04 2.84 33.78
N VAL A 2 -21.07 3.80 32.86
CA VAL A 2 -20.56 3.59 31.49
C VAL A 2 -19.04 3.53 31.58
N VAL A 3 -18.43 2.51 30.95
CA VAL A 3 -16.99 2.23 30.99
C VAL A 3 -16.38 2.34 29.61
N TYR A 4 -17.05 1.79 28.58
CA TYR A 4 -16.52 1.70 27.23
C TYR A 4 -16.97 2.87 26.35
N ASP A 5 -16.11 3.33 25.46
CA ASP A 5 -16.47 4.34 24.48
C ASP A 5 -17.32 3.74 23.35
N LEU A 6 -16.95 2.55 22.87
CA LEU A 6 -17.64 1.83 21.80
C LEU A 6 -17.69 0.33 22.10
N LEU A 7 -18.82 -0.30 21.80
CA LEU A 7 -18.99 -1.75 21.80
C LEU A 7 -19.43 -2.21 20.41
N ILE A 8 -18.64 -3.09 19.80
CA ILE A 8 -19.04 -3.84 18.60
C ILE A 8 -19.66 -5.14 19.06
N SER A 9 -20.98 -5.32 18.84
CA SER A 9 -21.73 -6.40 19.48
C SER A 9 -22.16 -7.48 18.48
N GLY A 10 -21.92 -8.74 18.84
CA GLY A 10 -22.46 -9.95 18.19
C GLY A 10 -21.90 -10.29 16.83
N GLY A 11 -20.79 -9.69 16.43
CA GLY A 11 -20.15 -9.95 15.14
C GLY A 11 -19.41 -11.27 15.07
N TYR A 12 -19.19 -11.81 13.86
CA TYR A 12 -18.32 -12.96 13.64
C TYR A 12 -16.88 -12.47 13.48
N LEU A 13 -16.12 -12.56 14.57
CA LEU A 13 -14.73 -12.13 14.64
C LEU A 13 -13.81 -13.14 13.97
N VAL A 14 -12.88 -12.68 13.13
CA VAL A 14 -11.76 -13.47 12.60
C VAL A 14 -10.45 -12.72 12.85
N ASP A 15 -9.67 -13.23 13.79
CA ASP A 15 -8.34 -12.71 14.17
C ASP A 15 -7.33 -13.85 14.27
N PRO A 16 -6.66 -14.21 13.17
CA PRO A 16 -5.73 -15.34 13.14
C PRO A 16 -4.48 -15.13 13.98
N VAL A 17 -4.07 -13.89 14.25
CA VAL A 17 -2.90 -13.56 15.07
C VAL A 17 -3.11 -14.04 16.51
N ASN A 18 -4.34 -14.00 17.01
CA ASN A 18 -4.70 -14.46 18.36
C ASN A 18 -5.49 -15.78 18.36
N SER A 19 -5.59 -16.45 17.22
CA SER A 19 -6.38 -17.70 17.07
C SER A 19 -7.85 -17.53 17.51
N LEU A 20 -8.43 -16.34 17.28
CA LEU A 20 -9.82 -16.05 17.59
C LEU A 20 -10.67 -16.15 16.32
N GLU A 21 -11.64 -17.05 16.36
CA GLU A 21 -12.65 -17.17 15.32
C GLU A 21 -14.00 -17.56 15.95
N GLY A 22 -15.03 -16.74 15.71
CA GLY A 22 -16.35 -16.97 16.26
C GLY A 22 -17.14 -15.71 16.57
N ARG A 23 -18.26 -15.85 17.27
CA ARG A 23 -19.10 -14.71 17.69
C ARG A 23 -18.55 -14.10 18.98
N PHE A 24 -18.19 -12.82 18.90
CA PHE A 24 -17.67 -12.06 20.02
C PHE A 24 -18.19 -10.63 20.00
N ASP A 25 -18.20 -10.06 21.19
CA ASP A 25 -18.30 -8.63 21.41
C ASP A 25 -16.88 -8.06 21.61
N VAL A 26 -16.62 -6.87 21.05
CA VAL A 26 -15.35 -6.16 21.19
C VAL A 26 -15.62 -4.82 21.88
N ALA A 27 -15.10 -4.65 23.10
CA ALA A 27 -15.21 -3.39 23.84
C ALA A 27 -13.96 -2.53 23.66
N ILE A 28 -14.17 -1.25 23.42
CA ILE A 28 -13.17 -0.24 23.10
C ILE A 28 -13.23 0.89 24.14
N GLU A 29 -12.08 1.28 24.70
CA GLU A 29 -11.93 2.39 25.63
C GLU A 29 -10.58 3.07 25.37
N GLY A 30 -10.56 4.40 25.30
CA GLY A 30 -9.33 5.18 25.14
C GLY A 30 -8.54 4.82 23.88
N GLY A 31 -9.23 4.46 22.79
CA GLY A 31 -8.59 4.09 21.52
C GLY A 31 -8.02 2.66 21.47
N LYS A 32 -8.22 1.86 22.53
CA LYS A 32 -7.71 0.49 22.64
C LYS A 32 -8.84 -0.53 22.72
N VAL A 33 -8.59 -1.72 22.22
CA VAL A 33 -9.39 -2.90 22.54
C VAL A 33 -9.11 -3.25 24.00
N VAL A 34 -10.15 -3.31 24.84
CA VAL A 34 -10.00 -3.61 26.26
C VAL A 34 -10.58 -4.98 26.63
N ARG A 35 -11.61 -5.46 25.91
CA ARG A 35 -12.18 -6.79 26.10
C ARG A 35 -12.67 -7.40 24.80
N VAL A 36 -12.52 -8.71 24.66
CA VAL A 36 -13.10 -9.52 23.57
C VAL A 36 -13.71 -10.75 24.26
N GLU A 37 -15.04 -10.81 24.28
CA GLU A 37 -15.79 -11.86 25.00
C GLU A 37 -17.05 -12.25 24.21
N ALA A 38 -17.63 -13.41 24.51
CA ALA A 38 -18.81 -13.90 23.83
C ALA A 38 -20.03 -12.97 24.03
N GLU A 39 -20.10 -12.28 25.17
CA GLU A 39 -21.16 -11.33 25.48
C GLU A 39 -20.66 -10.27 26.46
N ILE A 40 -20.84 -9.00 26.12
CA ILE A 40 -20.53 -7.84 26.97
C ILE A 40 -21.82 -7.01 27.12
N SER A 41 -22.14 -6.63 28.36
CA SER A 41 -23.35 -5.84 28.62
C SER A 41 -23.33 -4.50 27.89
N ARG A 42 -24.32 -4.27 27.07
CA ARG A 42 -24.49 -3.03 26.26
C ARG A 42 -24.61 -1.75 27.11
N HIS A 43 -25.10 -1.88 28.36
CA HIS A 43 -25.23 -0.76 29.28
C HIS A 43 -23.87 -0.21 29.77
N LEU A 44 -22.77 -0.91 29.49
CA LEU A 44 -21.41 -0.48 29.83
C LEU A 44 -20.77 0.40 28.75
N ALA A 45 -21.39 0.54 27.58
CA ALA A 45 -20.84 1.30 26.45
C ALA A 45 -21.64 2.59 26.19
N ARG A 46 -20.93 3.67 25.81
CA ARG A 46 -21.51 4.92 25.33
C ARG A 46 -22.19 4.77 23.97
N GLN A 47 -21.54 4.03 23.10
CA GLN A 47 -22.04 3.70 21.76
C GLN A 47 -22.01 2.19 21.57
N VAL A 48 -23.01 1.66 20.90
CA VAL A 48 -23.09 0.25 20.52
C VAL A 48 -23.33 0.15 19.03
N TYR A 49 -22.45 -0.57 18.35
CA TYR A 49 -22.66 -0.94 16.95
C TYR A 49 -23.07 -2.42 16.88
N GLU A 50 -24.23 -2.68 16.29
CA GLU A 50 -24.75 -4.04 16.10
C GLU A 50 -24.10 -4.69 14.89
N ALA A 51 -23.21 -5.65 15.12
CA ALA A 51 -22.49 -6.38 14.08
C ALA A 51 -23.05 -7.79 13.82
N LYS A 52 -24.21 -8.12 14.40
CA LYS A 52 -24.83 -9.44 14.22
C LYS A 52 -25.12 -9.73 12.74
N GLY A 53 -24.58 -10.85 12.25
CA GLY A 53 -24.69 -11.26 10.84
C GLY A 53 -23.55 -10.74 9.96
N TYR A 54 -22.63 -9.95 10.50
CA TYR A 54 -21.49 -9.40 9.78
C TYR A 54 -20.17 -9.93 10.35
N MET A 55 -19.12 -9.88 9.55
CA MET A 55 -17.76 -10.16 10.01
C MET A 55 -17.14 -8.95 10.71
N VAL A 56 -16.31 -9.22 11.72
CA VAL A 56 -15.45 -8.24 12.38
C VAL A 56 -14.02 -8.68 12.18
N LEU A 57 -13.22 -7.85 11.55
CA LEU A 57 -11.83 -8.12 11.23
C LEU A 57 -10.94 -7.05 11.85
N PRO A 58 -9.68 -7.35 12.20
CA PRO A 58 -8.66 -6.31 12.42
C PRO A 58 -8.64 -5.36 11.24
N GLY A 59 -8.37 -4.09 11.49
CA GLY A 59 -8.32 -3.06 10.46
C GLY A 59 -7.36 -3.45 9.33
N LEU A 60 -7.76 -3.17 8.10
CA LEU A 60 -6.93 -3.48 6.94
C LEU A 60 -5.72 -2.55 6.90
N ILE A 61 -4.57 -3.11 6.57
CA ILE A 61 -3.30 -2.40 6.42
C ILE A 61 -2.83 -2.54 4.98
N ASP A 62 -2.84 -1.45 4.24
CA ASP A 62 -2.37 -1.44 2.85
C ASP A 62 -0.90 -1.00 2.80
N THR A 63 -0.03 -1.93 2.46
CA THR A 63 1.43 -1.72 2.43
C THR A 63 1.95 -1.04 1.17
N HIS A 64 1.06 -0.54 0.31
CA HIS A 64 1.44 0.21 -0.88
C HIS A 64 0.29 1.08 -1.39
N VAL A 65 0.36 2.37 -1.11
CA VAL A 65 -0.59 3.37 -1.63
C VAL A 65 0.13 4.62 -2.14
N HIS A 66 -0.59 5.47 -2.85
CA HIS A 66 -0.14 6.76 -3.36
C HIS A 66 -1.13 7.85 -2.93
N LEU A 67 -0.77 8.70 -1.96
CA LEU A 67 -1.61 9.79 -1.46
C LEU A 67 -1.31 11.13 -2.12
N THR A 68 -0.11 11.27 -2.70
CA THR A 68 0.40 12.50 -3.30
C THR A 68 0.99 12.23 -4.69
N PRO A 69 1.23 13.27 -5.52
CA PRO A 69 1.04 14.69 -5.28
C PRO A 69 -0.27 15.28 -5.84
N ALA A 70 -0.97 14.60 -6.78
CA ALA A 70 -1.98 15.26 -7.59
C ALA A 70 -3.42 15.22 -7.04
N MET A 71 -3.74 14.27 -6.14
CA MET A 71 -5.12 13.97 -5.74
C MET A 71 -5.27 13.91 -4.22
N ARG A 72 -4.66 14.83 -3.51
CA ARG A 72 -4.35 14.84 -2.07
C ARG A 72 -5.52 14.57 -1.12
N ALA A 73 -6.72 15.05 -1.45
CA ALA A 73 -7.87 14.90 -0.55
C ALA A 73 -8.53 13.53 -0.66
N ALA A 74 -8.70 13.05 -1.88
CA ALA A 74 -9.50 11.87 -2.17
C ALA A 74 -8.90 10.59 -1.59
N GLY A 75 -7.58 10.43 -1.62
CA GLY A 75 -6.91 9.20 -1.19
C GLY A 75 -7.22 8.80 0.26
N PHE A 76 -7.21 9.75 1.19
CA PHE A 76 -7.54 9.52 2.59
C PHE A 76 -8.97 9.00 2.76
N HIS A 77 -9.93 9.65 2.11
CA HIS A 77 -11.33 9.28 2.14
C HIS A 77 -11.59 7.92 1.49
N MET A 78 -10.97 7.67 0.32
CA MET A 78 -11.12 6.42 -0.41
C MET A 78 -10.59 5.22 0.38
N LEU A 79 -9.47 5.37 1.09
CA LEU A 79 -8.91 4.33 1.95
C LEU A 79 -9.83 4.03 3.14
N ALA A 80 -10.29 5.06 3.87
CA ALA A 80 -11.22 4.86 4.99
C ALA A 80 -12.52 4.19 4.53
N ALA A 81 -13.06 4.60 3.36
CA ALA A 81 -14.24 4.00 2.74
C ALA A 81 -14.02 2.54 2.32
N ALA A 82 -12.78 2.14 2.05
CA ALA A 82 -12.40 0.77 1.69
C ALA A 82 -12.10 -0.14 2.91
N GLY A 83 -12.24 0.35 4.15
CA GLY A 83 -11.95 -0.41 5.35
C GLY A 83 -10.48 -0.39 5.80
N VAL A 84 -9.65 0.44 5.16
CA VAL A 84 -8.24 0.60 5.50
C VAL A 84 -8.10 1.50 6.72
N THR A 85 -7.39 1.05 7.74
CA THR A 85 -7.11 1.80 8.97
C THR A 85 -5.67 2.27 9.06
N THR A 86 -4.78 1.62 8.31
CA THR A 86 -3.36 1.96 8.24
C THR A 86 -2.86 1.80 6.81
N ALA A 87 -2.05 2.73 6.32
CA ALA A 87 -1.51 2.67 4.96
C ALA A 87 -0.03 3.08 4.91
N LEU A 88 0.74 2.44 4.01
CA LEU A 88 2.10 2.85 3.66
C LEU A 88 2.07 3.66 2.37
N ASP A 89 2.23 4.98 2.48
CA ASP A 89 2.37 5.83 1.31
C ASP A 89 3.76 5.68 0.67
N CYS A 90 3.77 5.27 -0.58
CA CYS A 90 4.97 5.06 -1.40
C CYS A 90 5.27 6.25 -2.33
N ALA A 91 4.64 7.39 -2.10
CA ALA A 91 4.79 8.59 -2.91
C ALA A 91 5.57 9.70 -2.21
N GLY A 92 5.33 9.95 -0.92
CA GLY A 92 5.98 11.07 -0.22
C GLY A 92 5.92 12.40 -0.98
N PRO A 93 6.65 13.41 -0.57
CA PRO A 93 7.39 13.49 0.68
C PRO A 93 6.47 13.66 1.91
N VAL A 94 7.02 13.42 3.09
CA VAL A 94 6.28 13.49 4.38
C VAL A 94 5.53 14.81 4.52
N GLU A 95 6.17 15.94 4.23
CA GLU A 95 5.58 17.27 4.38
C GLU A 95 4.25 17.39 3.59
N THR A 96 4.24 16.88 2.36
CA THR A 96 3.04 16.92 1.51
C THR A 96 1.93 16.00 2.05
N VAL A 97 2.30 14.84 2.62
CA VAL A 97 1.33 13.94 3.27
C VAL A 97 0.77 14.57 4.53
N LEU A 98 1.60 15.23 5.35
CA LEU A 98 1.16 15.94 6.55
C LEU A 98 0.20 17.10 6.22
N GLU A 99 0.50 17.91 5.20
CA GLU A 99 -0.42 18.94 4.70
C GLU A 99 -1.77 18.32 4.27
N GLY A 100 -1.71 17.24 3.50
CA GLY A 100 -2.90 16.50 3.06
C GLY A 100 -3.70 15.96 4.23
N MET A 101 -3.04 15.38 5.22
CA MET A 101 -3.65 14.83 6.42
C MET A 101 -4.30 15.91 7.29
N ALA A 102 -3.66 17.07 7.45
CA ALA A 102 -4.21 18.18 8.20
C ALA A 102 -5.48 18.77 7.56
N LEU A 103 -5.49 18.87 6.22
CA LEU A 103 -6.61 19.46 5.47
C LEU A 103 -7.73 18.46 5.20
N ASN A 104 -7.41 17.21 4.92
CA ASN A 104 -8.32 16.23 4.33
C ASN A 104 -8.21 14.83 4.97
N GLY A 105 -7.52 14.71 6.08
CA GLY A 105 -7.35 13.42 6.76
C GLY A 105 -8.68 12.81 7.15
N SER A 106 -8.75 11.49 7.10
CA SER A 106 -9.93 10.68 7.39
C SER A 106 -9.81 9.84 8.66
N GLY A 107 -8.78 10.10 9.49
CA GLY A 107 -8.54 9.37 10.74
C GLY A 107 -7.70 8.09 10.59
N ILE A 108 -7.25 7.74 9.38
CA ILE A 108 -6.37 6.57 9.15
C ILE A 108 -4.93 6.85 9.64
N ASN A 109 -4.21 5.78 9.98
CA ASN A 109 -2.78 5.85 10.30
C ASN A 109 -1.97 5.77 9.01
N ILE A 110 -0.90 6.56 8.87
CA ILE A 110 -0.12 6.64 7.63
C ILE A 110 1.36 6.54 7.94
N ALA A 111 2.03 5.58 7.34
CA ALA A 111 3.48 5.54 7.19
C ALA A 111 3.86 6.15 5.84
N VAL A 112 5.00 6.84 5.75
CA VAL A 112 5.43 7.49 4.51
C VAL A 112 6.84 7.05 4.13
N LEU A 113 7.02 6.70 2.86
CA LEU A 113 8.34 6.51 2.25
C LEU A 113 8.65 7.69 1.33
N ASN A 114 9.74 8.39 1.61
CA ASN A 114 10.18 9.48 0.75
C ASN A 114 10.86 8.95 -0.52
N ARG A 115 10.42 9.46 -1.68
CA ARG A 115 10.94 9.01 -2.98
C ARG A 115 12.36 9.47 -3.22
N LEU A 116 13.19 8.60 -3.80
CA LEU A 116 14.43 8.96 -4.45
C LEU A 116 14.12 9.34 -5.91
N THR A 117 14.32 10.60 -6.26
CA THR A 117 13.95 11.19 -7.56
C THR A 117 15.17 11.85 -8.20
N PRO A 118 15.70 11.33 -9.32
CA PRO A 118 16.80 11.97 -10.03
C PRO A 118 16.36 13.38 -10.54
N GLY A 119 17.24 14.36 -10.36
CA GLY A 119 16.93 15.76 -10.67
C GLY A 119 15.95 16.44 -9.69
N GLY A 120 15.62 15.78 -8.58
CA GLY A 120 14.74 16.28 -7.54
C GLY A 120 15.35 16.10 -6.15
N SER A 121 15.07 14.95 -5.49
CA SER A 121 15.69 14.62 -4.20
C SER A 121 17.16 14.20 -4.32
N LEU A 122 17.57 13.77 -5.48
CA LEU A 122 18.97 13.47 -5.85
C LEU A 122 19.37 14.29 -7.04
N SER A 123 20.66 14.63 -7.15
CA SER A 123 21.22 15.44 -8.24
C SER A 123 21.04 14.81 -9.62
N SER A 124 21.15 13.49 -9.70
CA SER A 124 20.96 12.73 -10.95
C SER A 124 20.67 11.25 -10.65
N GLU A 125 20.47 10.44 -11.71
CA GLU A 125 20.40 8.99 -11.63
C GLU A 125 21.71 8.32 -11.16
N HIS A 126 22.83 9.04 -11.22
CA HIS A 126 24.16 8.61 -10.77
C HIS A 126 24.59 9.30 -9.47
N ALA A 127 23.63 9.67 -8.60
CA ALA A 127 23.93 10.36 -7.35
C ALA A 127 24.93 9.57 -6.49
N PRO A 128 25.94 10.24 -5.89
CA PRO A 128 26.92 9.57 -5.03
C PRO A 128 26.29 9.06 -3.73
N LYS A 129 26.88 8.00 -3.15
CA LYS A 129 26.36 7.34 -1.93
C LYS A 129 26.15 8.31 -0.75
N ASP A 130 27.03 9.30 -0.58
CA ASP A 130 26.92 10.28 0.51
C ASP A 130 25.71 11.22 0.35
N GLU A 131 25.35 11.55 -0.89
CA GLU A 131 24.14 12.32 -1.18
C GLU A 131 22.88 11.51 -0.81
N VAL A 132 22.85 10.23 -1.19
CA VAL A 132 21.77 9.30 -0.85
C VAL A 132 21.64 9.17 0.68
N ARG A 133 22.73 8.97 1.40
CA ARG A 133 22.75 8.90 2.86
C ARG A 133 22.22 10.19 3.51
N SER A 134 22.63 11.33 2.99
CA SER A 134 22.19 12.64 3.49
C SER A 134 20.69 12.83 3.30
N TYR A 135 20.16 12.43 2.15
CA TYR A 135 18.72 12.48 1.88
C TYR A 135 17.91 11.51 2.79
N ILE A 136 18.41 10.29 3.00
CA ILE A 136 17.78 9.32 3.92
C ILE A 136 17.73 9.90 5.33
N LYS A 137 18.85 10.42 5.83
CA LYS A 137 18.92 11.02 7.17
C LYS A 137 17.92 12.16 7.33
N LYS A 138 17.84 13.06 6.34
CA LYS A 138 16.85 14.13 6.33
C LYS A 138 15.43 13.58 6.33
N SER A 139 15.13 12.64 5.47
CA SER A 139 13.79 12.04 5.36
C SER A 139 13.32 11.43 6.68
N LEU A 140 14.18 10.72 7.38
CA LEU A 140 13.88 10.14 8.70
C LEU A 140 13.64 11.22 9.76
N ALA A 141 14.46 12.27 9.78
CA ALA A 141 14.28 13.40 10.67
C ALA A 141 12.98 14.19 10.43
N ASP A 142 12.52 14.22 9.18
CA ASP A 142 11.24 14.84 8.80
C ASP A 142 10.03 13.95 9.18
N GLY A 143 10.24 12.69 9.58
CA GLY A 143 9.19 11.77 10.04
C GLY A 143 8.88 10.61 9.08
N ALA A 144 9.62 10.45 7.97
CA ALA A 144 9.42 9.30 7.09
C ALA A 144 9.78 7.99 7.79
N LEU A 145 9.07 6.89 7.45
CA LEU A 145 9.43 5.54 7.87
C LEU A 145 10.68 5.03 7.14
N GLY A 146 10.96 5.59 5.96
CA GLY A 146 12.08 5.21 5.12
C GLY A 146 12.02 5.80 3.73
N ILE A 147 12.50 5.03 2.75
CA ILE A 147 12.64 5.48 1.35
C ILE A 147 11.92 4.59 0.35
N LYS A 148 11.56 5.20 -0.78
CA LYS A 148 11.01 4.54 -1.97
C LYS A 148 11.91 4.71 -3.18
N LEU A 149 12.31 3.60 -3.78
CA LEU A 149 12.91 3.55 -5.11
C LEU A 149 11.80 3.33 -6.14
N ILE A 150 11.76 4.15 -7.22
CA ILE A 150 10.70 4.13 -8.23
C ILE A 150 11.32 3.84 -9.61
N GLY A 151 12.03 2.73 -9.72
CA GLY A 151 12.80 2.39 -10.90
C GLY A 151 12.01 2.28 -12.20
N GLY A 152 10.72 1.90 -12.14
CA GLY A 152 9.87 1.87 -13.33
C GLY A 152 9.51 3.24 -13.92
N HIS A 153 9.48 4.28 -13.08
CA HIS A 153 9.08 5.63 -13.49
C HIS A 153 10.22 6.64 -13.51
N LEU A 154 11.09 6.56 -12.53
CA LEU A 154 12.21 7.47 -12.28
C LEU A 154 13.47 6.64 -11.96
N PRO A 155 14.03 5.95 -12.96
CA PRO A 155 15.10 4.99 -12.76
C PRO A 155 16.39 5.66 -12.27
N LEU A 156 17.03 5.00 -11.31
CA LEU A 156 18.42 5.27 -10.90
C LEU A 156 19.35 4.28 -11.60
N SER A 157 20.64 4.60 -11.67
CA SER A 157 21.64 3.63 -12.12
C SER A 157 21.69 2.41 -11.18
N PRO A 158 22.14 1.24 -11.63
CA PRO A 158 22.33 0.07 -10.76
C PRO A 158 23.17 0.40 -9.52
N GLU A 159 24.27 1.14 -9.68
CA GLU A 159 25.19 1.51 -8.60
C GLU A 159 24.50 2.41 -7.56
N THR A 160 23.73 3.42 -8.01
CA THR A 160 22.98 4.30 -7.10
C THR A 160 21.83 3.55 -6.44
N THR A 161 21.19 2.62 -7.14
CA THR A 161 20.13 1.76 -6.58
C THR A 161 20.69 0.88 -5.46
N ILE A 162 21.82 0.20 -5.68
CA ILE A 162 22.50 -0.61 -4.66
C ILE A 162 22.90 0.27 -3.48
N ALA A 163 23.52 1.43 -3.74
CA ALA A 163 23.93 2.36 -2.69
C ALA A 163 22.74 2.84 -1.83
N ALA A 164 21.57 3.03 -2.44
CA ALA A 164 20.36 3.42 -1.72
C ALA A 164 19.81 2.31 -0.82
N ILE A 165 19.80 1.07 -1.32
CA ILE A 165 19.39 -0.11 -0.53
C ILE A 165 20.33 -0.30 0.67
N GLU A 166 21.65 -0.27 0.43
CA GLU A 166 22.66 -0.37 1.49
C GLU A 166 22.51 0.74 2.53
N ALA A 167 22.41 2.00 2.08
CA ALA A 167 22.29 3.15 2.96
C ALA A 167 20.99 3.11 3.81
N ALA A 168 19.88 2.61 3.27
CA ALA A 168 18.66 2.41 4.02
C ALA A 168 18.83 1.34 5.11
N ASN A 169 19.50 0.22 4.79
CA ASN A 169 19.81 -0.83 5.76
C ASN A 169 20.79 -0.34 6.84
N GLU A 170 21.83 0.42 6.47
CA GLU A 170 22.76 1.07 7.41
C GLU A 170 22.02 2.01 8.37
N ALA A 171 21.06 2.81 7.86
CA ALA A 171 20.25 3.71 8.66
C ALA A 171 19.14 3.00 9.47
N GLY A 172 18.87 1.75 9.17
CA GLY A 172 17.82 0.96 9.79
C GLY A 172 16.42 1.42 9.50
N CYS A 173 16.20 1.97 8.35
CA CYS A 173 14.87 2.41 7.93
C CYS A 173 14.25 1.43 6.93
N TYR A 174 12.97 1.62 6.68
CA TYR A 174 12.25 0.83 5.68
C TYR A 174 12.66 1.22 4.26
N ALA A 175 12.80 0.26 3.37
CA ALA A 175 13.05 0.49 1.96
C ALA A 175 12.10 -0.32 1.10
N ALA A 176 11.46 0.32 0.12
CA ALA A 176 10.59 -0.35 -0.84
C ALA A 176 10.98 -0.01 -2.27
N PHE A 177 10.95 -1.01 -3.15
CA PHE A 177 11.42 -0.87 -4.52
C PHE A 177 10.36 -1.28 -5.55
N HIS A 178 9.91 -0.31 -6.35
CA HIS A 178 9.31 -0.54 -7.65
C HIS A 178 10.43 -0.87 -8.63
N CYS A 179 10.61 -2.15 -8.95
CA CYS A 179 11.77 -2.67 -9.66
C CYS A 179 11.96 -2.03 -11.04
N GLY A 180 13.21 -1.84 -11.37
CA GLY A 180 13.70 -1.23 -12.60
C GLY A 180 14.88 -0.29 -12.32
N SER A 181 15.71 -0.09 -13.31
CA SER A 181 16.87 0.80 -13.28
C SER A 181 17.05 1.45 -14.66
N THR A 182 18.11 2.24 -14.82
CA THR A 182 18.49 2.74 -16.15
C THR A 182 18.91 1.62 -17.12
N GLN A 183 19.19 0.42 -16.60
CA GLN A 183 19.59 -0.75 -17.39
C GLN A 183 18.37 -1.56 -17.86
N ASN A 184 17.49 -1.94 -16.93
CA ASN A 184 16.28 -2.73 -17.20
C ASN A 184 15.06 -2.02 -16.62
N GLY A 185 13.98 -1.94 -17.41
CA GLY A 185 12.71 -1.31 -16.99
C GLY A 185 11.91 -2.17 -16.02
N SER A 186 10.68 -1.73 -15.77
CA SER A 186 9.73 -2.41 -14.88
C SER A 186 9.11 -3.64 -15.55
N ASN A 187 9.86 -4.72 -15.62
CA ASN A 187 9.54 -6.03 -16.18
C ASN A 187 10.25 -7.13 -15.39
N LEU A 188 10.18 -8.38 -15.84
CA LEU A 188 10.82 -9.51 -15.17
C LEU A 188 12.35 -9.34 -15.03
N HIS A 189 13.04 -8.76 -16.02
CA HIS A 189 14.49 -8.53 -15.92
C HIS A 189 14.80 -7.52 -14.82
N GLY A 190 14.09 -6.38 -14.77
CA GLY A 190 14.26 -5.41 -13.69
C GLY A 190 13.87 -5.95 -12.31
N PHE A 191 12.93 -6.90 -12.23
CA PHE A 191 12.63 -7.63 -11.00
C PHE A 191 13.81 -8.53 -10.57
N LEU A 192 14.40 -9.30 -11.49
CA LEU A 192 15.56 -10.14 -11.20
C LEU A 192 16.77 -9.30 -10.77
N ASP A 193 17.03 -8.19 -11.46
CA ASP A 193 18.06 -7.22 -11.05
C ASP A 193 17.83 -6.71 -9.64
N ALA A 194 16.57 -6.39 -9.28
CA ALA A 194 16.24 -5.89 -7.94
C ALA A 194 16.56 -6.91 -6.84
N LEU A 195 16.36 -8.20 -7.10
CA LEU A 195 16.77 -9.26 -6.17
C LEU A 195 18.30 -9.34 -6.04
N GLU A 196 19.04 -9.13 -7.12
CA GLU A 196 20.50 -9.08 -7.10
C GLU A 196 21.02 -7.83 -6.40
N PHE A 197 20.43 -6.65 -6.67
CA PHE A 197 20.80 -5.39 -6.03
C PHE A 197 20.55 -5.39 -4.53
N ALA A 198 19.53 -6.11 -4.07
CA ALA A 198 19.30 -6.29 -2.65
C ALA A 198 20.42 -7.09 -1.97
N GLY A 199 21.02 -8.07 -2.67
CA GLY A 199 22.00 -8.96 -2.07
C GLY A 199 21.47 -9.60 -0.79
N ASN A 200 22.12 -9.34 0.35
CA ASN A 200 21.66 -9.76 1.66
C ASN A 200 20.96 -8.65 2.45
N ASN A 201 20.72 -7.48 1.86
CA ASN A 201 20.01 -6.38 2.49
C ASN A 201 18.51 -6.66 2.52
N HIS A 202 17.83 -6.12 3.53
CA HIS A 202 16.37 -6.16 3.62
C HIS A 202 15.75 -5.14 2.66
N LEU A 203 14.69 -5.55 1.98
CA LEU A 203 13.99 -4.74 0.99
C LEU A 203 12.56 -5.24 0.82
N GLN A 204 11.60 -4.33 0.64
CA GLN A 204 10.27 -4.68 0.12
C GLN A 204 10.28 -4.65 -1.40
N ILE A 205 10.00 -5.78 -2.02
CA ILE A 205 9.71 -5.87 -3.46
C ILE A 205 8.24 -5.52 -3.67
N CYS A 206 8.00 -4.40 -4.35
CA CYS A 206 6.65 -3.89 -4.59
C CYS A 206 5.93 -4.67 -5.69
N HIS A 207 4.60 -4.80 -5.58
CA HIS A 207 3.65 -5.27 -6.59
C HIS A 207 4.23 -6.33 -7.56
N VAL A 208 4.70 -7.47 -7.01
CA VAL A 208 5.38 -8.55 -7.77
C VAL A 208 4.64 -8.92 -9.06
N ASN A 209 3.31 -8.96 -9.01
CA ASN A 209 2.47 -9.26 -10.18
C ASN A 209 2.66 -8.28 -11.36
N ALA A 210 3.07 -7.04 -11.11
CA ALA A 210 3.19 -6.02 -12.16
C ALA A 210 4.41 -6.20 -13.07
N TYR A 211 5.33 -7.09 -12.75
CA TYR A 211 6.53 -7.38 -13.57
C TYR A 211 6.34 -8.53 -14.53
N CYS A 212 5.31 -9.35 -14.32
CA CYS A 212 5.07 -10.62 -15.03
C CYS A 212 3.96 -10.45 -16.07
N ARG A 213 4.30 -9.83 -17.22
CA ARG A 213 3.36 -9.51 -18.30
C ARG A 213 3.50 -10.38 -19.54
N GLY A 214 4.39 -11.38 -19.50
CA GLY A 214 4.69 -12.24 -20.65
C GLY A 214 5.44 -11.52 -21.75
N LEU A 215 6.21 -10.48 -21.43
CA LEU A 215 6.95 -9.67 -22.39
C LEU A 215 8.44 -10.01 -22.48
N THR A 216 8.95 -10.82 -21.55
CA THR A 216 10.38 -11.10 -21.43
C THR A 216 10.72 -12.59 -21.43
N HIS A 217 9.85 -13.44 -20.88
CA HIS A 217 10.13 -14.87 -20.73
C HIS A 217 8.83 -15.70 -20.78
N GLY A 218 8.37 -16.04 -21.98
CA GLY A 218 7.18 -16.87 -22.17
C GLY A 218 5.87 -16.15 -21.83
N SER A 219 4.92 -16.87 -21.23
CA SER A 219 3.63 -16.34 -20.83
C SER A 219 3.69 -15.59 -19.48
N PRO A 220 2.68 -14.75 -19.16
CA PRO A 220 2.59 -14.11 -17.85
C PRO A 220 2.65 -15.10 -16.67
N ALA A 221 2.06 -16.28 -16.82
CA ALA A 221 2.09 -17.33 -15.80
C ALA A 221 3.51 -17.90 -15.60
N GLU A 222 4.24 -18.17 -16.69
CA GLU A 222 5.63 -18.66 -16.63
C GLU A 222 6.56 -17.62 -15.99
N GLU A 223 6.42 -16.35 -16.38
CA GLU A 223 7.16 -15.25 -15.73
C GLU A 223 6.85 -15.18 -14.21
N THR A 224 5.57 -15.35 -13.83
CA THR A 224 5.17 -15.34 -12.44
C THR A 224 5.76 -16.50 -11.65
N LEU A 225 5.72 -17.72 -12.20
CA LEU A 225 6.30 -18.89 -11.56
C LEU A 225 7.82 -18.73 -11.37
N LEU A 226 8.51 -18.16 -12.35
CA LEU A 226 9.92 -17.84 -12.22
C LEU A 226 10.16 -16.79 -11.12
N ALA A 227 9.40 -15.70 -11.13
CA ALA A 227 9.52 -14.65 -10.12
C ALA A 227 9.26 -15.19 -8.69
N LEU A 228 8.23 -16.01 -8.52
CA LEU A 228 7.92 -16.65 -7.23
C LEU A 228 9.03 -17.61 -6.76
N LYS A 229 9.61 -18.39 -7.69
CA LYS A 229 10.74 -19.27 -7.39
C LYS A 229 11.94 -18.48 -6.89
N GLU A 230 12.31 -17.42 -7.60
CA GLU A 230 13.46 -16.58 -7.24
C GLU A 230 13.23 -15.80 -5.93
N LEU A 231 12.00 -15.37 -5.68
CA LEU A 231 11.63 -14.72 -4.42
C LEU A 231 11.65 -15.70 -3.23
N ALA A 232 11.13 -16.91 -3.42
CA ALA A 232 11.15 -17.96 -2.39
C ALA A 232 12.58 -18.36 -1.96
N ALA A 233 13.56 -18.23 -2.87
CA ALA A 233 14.97 -18.45 -2.57
C ALA A 233 15.61 -17.32 -1.72
N ARG A 234 14.89 -16.20 -1.50
CA ARG A 234 15.37 -15.01 -0.79
C ARG A 234 14.43 -14.61 0.34
N PRO A 235 14.29 -15.45 1.40
CA PRO A 235 13.30 -15.25 2.46
C PRO A 235 13.53 -14.01 3.33
N HIS A 236 14.69 -13.35 3.20
CA HIS A 236 14.99 -12.05 3.84
C HIS A 236 14.31 -10.86 3.17
N LEU A 237 13.77 -11.02 1.96
CA LEU A 237 13.01 -9.99 1.29
C LEU A 237 11.53 -10.10 1.67
N VAL A 238 10.91 -8.98 1.95
CA VAL A 238 9.46 -8.91 2.06
C VAL A 238 8.86 -8.43 0.76
N SER A 239 7.60 -8.79 0.50
CA SER A 239 6.98 -8.48 -0.79
C SER A 239 5.47 -8.32 -0.66
N GLU A 240 4.90 -7.61 -1.62
CA GLU A 240 3.46 -7.49 -1.76
C GLU A 240 3.03 -7.62 -3.23
N SER A 241 1.76 -7.83 -3.42
CA SER A 241 1.12 -7.93 -4.73
C SER A 241 -0.26 -7.32 -4.67
N HIS A 242 -0.66 -6.64 -5.75
CA HIS A 242 -2.01 -6.12 -5.86
C HIS A 242 -2.86 -6.96 -6.84
N MET A 243 -4.17 -6.94 -6.65
CA MET A 243 -5.10 -7.70 -7.48
C MET A 243 -5.80 -6.86 -8.56
N GLY A 244 -5.30 -5.64 -8.80
CA GLY A 244 -5.86 -4.74 -9.79
C GLY A 244 -5.32 -5.01 -11.20
N PRO A 245 -6.18 -5.08 -12.22
CA PRO A 245 -5.74 -5.25 -13.62
C PRO A 245 -5.12 -3.98 -14.19
N LEU A 246 -5.34 -2.84 -13.55
CA LEU A 246 -4.95 -1.54 -14.06
C LEU A 246 -3.57 -1.13 -13.56
N ASN A 247 -2.77 -0.55 -14.45
CA ASN A 247 -1.54 0.15 -14.13
C ASN A 247 -1.72 1.64 -14.38
N SER A 248 -1.37 2.49 -13.41
CA SER A 248 -1.59 3.94 -13.49
C SER A 248 -0.29 4.69 -13.74
N CYS A 249 -0.38 5.73 -14.55
CA CYS A 249 0.73 6.61 -14.89
C CYS A 249 0.24 8.00 -15.36
N TRP A 250 1.18 8.93 -15.59
CA TRP A 250 0.87 10.26 -16.07
C TRP A 250 0.70 10.30 -17.60
N SER A 251 -0.33 11.01 -18.08
CA SER A 251 -0.53 11.29 -19.50
C SER A 251 0.26 12.50 -20.02
N ARG A 252 0.92 13.26 -19.13
CA ARG A 252 1.70 14.44 -19.44
C ARG A 252 2.61 14.25 -20.65
N LEU A 253 2.61 15.24 -21.55
CA LEU A 253 3.41 15.25 -22.77
C LEU A 253 4.65 16.13 -22.60
N ASN A 254 5.73 15.76 -23.28
CA ASN A 254 6.90 16.60 -23.44
C ASN A 254 6.68 17.63 -24.59
N GLU A 255 7.66 18.50 -24.81
CA GLU A 255 7.63 19.53 -25.87
C GLU A 255 7.44 18.96 -27.29
N ASN A 256 7.79 17.69 -27.52
CA ASN A 256 7.59 17.00 -28.80
C ASN A 256 6.22 16.31 -28.92
N GLY A 257 5.32 16.49 -27.95
CA GLY A 257 4.01 15.87 -27.92
C GLY A 257 4.01 14.36 -27.63
N ILE A 258 5.11 13.83 -27.07
CA ILE A 258 5.29 12.44 -26.68
C ILE A 258 5.05 12.31 -25.15
N PRO A 259 4.37 11.27 -24.65
CA PRO A 259 4.22 11.05 -23.22
C PRO A 259 5.58 11.06 -22.49
N PHE A 260 5.71 11.92 -21.48
CA PHE A 260 6.92 12.02 -20.68
C PHE A 260 7.23 10.70 -19.96
N SER A 261 6.20 10.07 -19.39
CA SER A 261 6.34 8.80 -18.68
C SER A 261 6.70 7.65 -19.64
N HIS A 262 7.79 6.96 -19.34
CA HIS A 262 8.17 5.72 -20.04
C HIS A 262 7.07 4.66 -19.91
N VAL A 263 6.44 4.55 -18.73
CA VAL A 263 5.36 3.60 -18.47
C VAL A 263 4.17 3.86 -19.39
N THR A 264 3.78 5.12 -19.57
CA THR A 264 2.69 5.50 -20.50
C THR A 264 3.01 5.10 -21.92
N ARG A 265 4.25 5.34 -22.38
CA ARG A 265 4.70 4.93 -23.71
C ARG A 265 4.63 3.41 -23.90
N THR A 266 5.12 2.66 -22.91
CA THR A 266 5.07 1.18 -22.93
C THR A 266 3.63 0.67 -22.98
N CYS A 267 2.73 1.23 -22.16
CA CYS A 267 1.33 0.83 -22.14
C CYS A 267 0.61 1.12 -23.47
N LEU A 268 0.85 2.30 -24.05
CA LEU A 268 0.30 2.62 -25.39
C LEU A 268 0.80 1.64 -26.46
N THR A 269 2.12 1.40 -26.48
CA THR A 269 2.72 0.46 -27.44
C THR A 269 2.18 -0.95 -27.28
N SER A 270 2.01 -1.44 -26.05
CA SER A 270 1.42 -2.76 -25.77
C SER A 270 -0.03 -2.88 -26.27
N GLY A 271 -0.77 -1.77 -26.30
CA GLY A 271 -2.12 -1.71 -26.86
C GLY A 271 -2.17 -1.43 -28.37
N GLY A 272 -1.02 -1.25 -29.03
CA GLY A 272 -0.96 -0.92 -30.47
C GLY A 272 -1.22 0.55 -30.82
N TYR A 273 -1.14 1.44 -29.83
CA TYR A 273 -1.38 2.89 -30.04
C TYR A 273 -0.07 3.65 -30.23
N SER A 274 -0.15 4.79 -30.97
CA SER A 274 0.99 5.69 -31.13
C SER A 274 1.34 6.41 -29.83
N MET A 275 2.63 6.70 -29.65
CA MET A 275 3.16 7.39 -28.45
C MET A 275 3.03 8.92 -28.60
N ASP A 276 1.82 9.42 -28.85
CA ASP A 276 1.53 10.83 -29.04
C ASP A 276 0.11 11.20 -28.58
N ARG A 277 -0.29 12.48 -28.77
CA ARG A 277 -1.65 12.96 -28.46
C ARG A 277 -2.74 12.15 -29.14
N LYS A 278 -2.52 11.69 -30.38
CA LYS A 278 -3.51 10.93 -31.14
C LYS A 278 -3.69 9.53 -30.53
N GLY A 279 -2.58 8.89 -30.17
CA GLY A 279 -2.63 7.57 -29.52
C GLY A 279 -3.30 7.61 -28.16
N LEU A 280 -3.03 8.63 -27.34
CA LEU A 280 -3.73 8.82 -26.05
C LEU A 280 -5.25 8.98 -26.25
N LEU A 281 -5.68 9.81 -27.20
CA LEU A 281 -7.10 10.01 -27.49
C LEU A 281 -7.76 8.76 -28.05
N ALA A 282 -7.10 8.06 -28.97
CA ALA A 282 -7.61 6.82 -29.55
C ALA A 282 -7.75 5.74 -28.46
N ALA A 283 -6.72 5.53 -27.66
CA ALA A 283 -6.74 4.57 -26.54
C ALA A 283 -7.85 4.88 -25.52
N THR A 284 -8.15 6.18 -25.29
CA THR A 284 -9.27 6.58 -24.43
C THR A 284 -10.61 6.25 -25.05
N LEU A 285 -10.84 6.65 -26.31
CA LEU A 285 -12.11 6.44 -27.01
C LEU A 285 -12.42 4.94 -27.21
N ASP A 286 -11.40 4.11 -27.40
CA ASP A 286 -11.54 2.65 -27.48
C ASP A 286 -11.73 1.98 -26.11
N GLY A 287 -11.70 2.75 -24.99
CA GLY A 287 -11.82 2.24 -23.62
C GLY A 287 -10.59 1.45 -23.13
N TYR A 288 -9.50 1.42 -23.89
CA TYR A 288 -8.24 0.80 -23.46
C TYR A 288 -7.53 1.61 -22.39
N MET A 289 -7.53 2.94 -22.51
CA MET A 289 -7.01 3.85 -21.51
C MET A 289 -8.15 4.53 -20.75
N GLN A 290 -8.14 4.45 -19.42
CA GLN A 290 -9.10 5.09 -18.55
C GLN A 290 -8.52 6.38 -17.97
N VAL A 291 -9.24 7.48 -18.12
CA VAL A 291 -8.83 8.80 -17.64
C VAL A 291 -9.36 9.01 -16.22
N GLN A 292 -8.52 9.47 -15.32
CA GLN A 292 -8.87 9.75 -13.94
C GLN A 292 -9.23 11.24 -13.76
N ARG A 293 -10.29 11.49 -13.00
CA ARG A 293 -10.68 12.84 -12.56
C ARG A 293 -10.85 12.86 -11.04
N ALA A 294 -10.15 13.80 -10.40
CA ALA A 294 -10.28 14.01 -8.97
C ALA A 294 -11.51 14.87 -8.62
N TRP A 295 -12.25 14.42 -7.61
CA TRP A 295 -13.26 15.17 -6.88
C TRP A 295 -12.80 15.38 -5.44
N PRO A 296 -13.40 16.28 -4.64
CA PRO A 296 -12.91 16.58 -3.29
C PRO A 296 -12.71 15.36 -2.37
N ALA A 297 -13.54 14.31 -2.49
CA ALA A 297 -13.48 13.12 -1.63
C ALA A 297 -13.28 11.80 -2.41
N ASN A 298 -13.11 11.86 -3.72
CA ASN A 298 -13.03 10.66 -4.55
C ASN A 298 -12.22 10.92 -5.83
N VAL A 299 -11.74 9.85 -6.46
CA VAL A 299 -11.23 9.84 -7.84
C VAL A 299 -12.05 8.85 -8.63
N VAL A 300 -12.48 9.24 -9.81
CA VAL A 300 -13.30 8.41 -10.68
C VAL A 300 -12.62 8.20 -12.03
N TYR A 301 -12.95 7.09 -12.68
CA TYR A 301 -12.67 6.91 -14.09
C TYR A 301 -13.80 7.53 -14.90
N LEU A 302 -13.43 8.30 -15.93
CA LEU A 302 -14.38 8.93 -16.84
C LEU A 302 -14.76 7.95 -17.95
N GLU A 303 -15.99 8.07 -18.45
CA GLU A 303 -16.39 7.37 -19.67
C GLU A 303 -15.54 7.85 -20.87
N PRO A 304 -15.36 7.02 -21.92
CA PRO A 304 -14.41 7.27 -23.01
C PRO A 304 -14.50 8.67 -23.62
N GLU A 305 -15.70 9.13 -23.99
CA GLU A 305 -15.92 10.44 -24.60
C GLU A 305 -15.65 11.61 -23.65
N GLU A 306 -16.08 11.47 -22.38
CA GLU A 306 -15.81 12.43 -21.32
C GLU A 306 -14.32 12.48 -21.01
N GLY A 307 -13.65 11.33 -20.94
CA GLY A 307 -12.22 11.22 -20.72
C GLY A 307 -11.40 11.89 -21.82
N ALA A 308 -11.78 11.67 -23.09
CA ALA A 308 -11.13 12.30 -24.22
C ALA A 308 -11.34 13.81 -24.26
N ALA A 309 -12.49 14.31 -23.81
CA ALA A 309 -12.75 15.75 -23.66
C ALA A 309 -11.90 16.34 -22.52
N TYR A 310 -11.89 15.67 -21.36
CA TYR A 310 -11.13 16.09 -20.19
C TYR A 310 -9.62 16.12 -20.43
N LEU A 311 -9.05 15.13 -21.15
CA LEU A 311 -7.63 15.15 -21.55
C LEU A 311 -7.26 16.43 -22.31
N LYS A 312 -8.14 16.90 -23.21
CA LYS A 312 -7.93 18.14 -23.98
C LYS A 312 -8.07 19.38 -23.09
N GLU A 313 -9.04 19.36 -22.17
CA GLU A 313 -9.29 20.45 -21.21
C GLU A 313 -8.07 20.71 -20.31
N VAL A 314 -7.43 19.65 -19.82
CA VAL A 314 -6.27 19.74 -18.91
C VAL A 314 -4.93 19.63 -19.64
N ASP A 315 -4.90 19.77 -20.96
CA ASP A 315 -3.71 19.61 -21.82
C ASP A 315 -2.91 18.35 -21.50
N PHE A 316 -3.60 17.21 -21.30
CA PHE A 316 -3.03 15.91 -20.95
C PHE A 316 -2.32 15.86 -19.57
N GLU A 317 -2.51 16.84 -18.71
CA GLU A 317 -1.89 16.88 -17.37
C GLU A 317 -2.79 16.18 -16.34
N THR A 318 -2.95 14.85 -16.47
CA THR A 318 -3.74 14.04 -15.54
C THR A 318 -3.19 12.61 -15.43
N MET A 319 -3.73 11.86 -14.46
CA MET A 319 -3.46 10.44 -14.31
C MET A 319 -4.36 9.61 -15.23
N VAL A 320 -3.81 8.54 -15.77
CA VAL A 320 -4.50 7.57 -16.61
C VAL A 320 -4.17 6.16 -16.19
N SER A 321 -5.00 5.19 -16.54
CA SER A 321 -4.80 3.78 -16.23
C SER A 321 -4.97 2.89 -17.45
N PHE A 322 -4.16 1.81 -17.51
CA PHE A 322 -4.15 0.84 -18.58
C PHE A 322 -4.35 -0.58 -18.05
N PRO A 323 -5.13 -1.46 -18.70
CA PRO A 323 -5.39 -2.83 -18.27
C PRO A 323 -4.27 -3.80 -18.68
N VAL A 324 -3.04 -3.52 -18.22
CA VAL A 324 -1.83 -4.25 -18.62
C VAL A 324 -1.34 -5.27 -17.58
N ASN A 325 -2.01 -5.38 -16.44
CA ASN A 325 -1.66 -6.37 -15.43
C ASN A 325 -2.55 -7.61 -15.58
N GLU A 326 -1.93 -8.76 -15.80
CA GLU A 326 -2.66 -10.01 -15.99
C GLU A 326 -3.27 -10.52 -14.67
N ARG A 327 -4.54 -10.96 -14.72
CA ARG A 327 -5.27 -11.45 -13.54
C ARG A 327 -4.68 -12.74 -12.98
N SER A 328 -4.18 -13.61 -13.85
CA SER A 328 -3.52 -14.86 -13.47
C SER A 328 -2.27 -14.63 -12.63
N THR A 329 -1.49 -13.60 -12.93
CA THR A 329 -0.28 -13.23 -12.15
C THR A 329 -0.67 -12.75 -10.75
N ALA A 330 -1.71 -11.91 -10.66
CA ALA A 330 -2.23 -11.43 -9.39
C ALA A 330 -2.74 -12.59 -8.52
N TYR A 331 -3.48 -13.54 -9.12
CA TYR A 331 -3.96 -14.74 -8.44
C TYR A 331 -2.80 -15.60 -7.91
N LEU A 332 -1.81 -15.92 -8.77
CA LEU A 332 -0.64 -16.72 -8.37
C LEU A 332 0.14 -16.05 -7.24
N CYS A 333 0.42 -14.75 -7.34
CA CYS A 333 1.10 -14.01 -6.28
C CYS A 333 0.30 -13.98 -4.97
N ALA A 334 -1.04 -13.90 -5.04
CA ALA A 334 -1.89 -13.89 -3.86
C ALA A 334 -1.91 -15.23 -3.12
N THR A 335 -1.80 -16.36 -3.85
CA THR A 335 -2.11 -17.70 -3.32
C THR A 335 -0.91 -18.64 -3.21
N ALA A 336 0.21 -18.36 -3.91
CA ALA A 336 1.36 -19.26 -3.92
C ALA A 336 2.01 -19.39 -2.55
N LYS A 337 2.33 -20.64 -2.20
CA LYS A 337 2.96 -21.02 -0.93
C LYS A 337 4.26 -21.76 -1.18
N ASN A 338 5.17 -21.64 -0.24
CA ASN A 338 6.38 -22.46 -0.15
C ASN A 338 6.05 -23.88 0.34
N PRO A 339 7.00 -24.83 0.30
CA PRO A 339 6.77 -26.20 0.76
C PRO A 339 6.35 -26.31 2.23
N GLU A 340 6.70 -25.35 3.06
CA GLU A 340 6.34 -25.29 4.49
C GLU A 340 4.93 -24.70 4.71
N GLY A 341 4.23 -24.31 3.64
CA GLY A 341 2.86 -23.77 3.68
C GLY A 341 2.78 -22.25 3.91
N GLY A 342 3.91 -21.56 4.03
CA GLY A 342 3.98 -20.10 4.12
C GLY A 342 3.74 -19.42 2.75
N PHE A 343 3.15 -18.24 2.76
CA PHE A 343 2.99 -17.47 1.52
C PHE A 343 4.33 -16.94 1.02
N ILE A 344 4.61 -17.09 -0.28
CA ILE A 344 5.83 -16.56 -0.91
C ILE A 344 5.76 -15.02 -0.97
N VAL A 345 4.63 -14.48 -1.42
CA VAL A 345 4.36 -13.04 -1.35
C VAL A 345 3.67 -12.74 -0.03
N ASN A 346 4.26 -11.90 0.81
CA ASN A 346 3.86 -11.71 2.20
C ASN A 346 2.48 -11.05 2.36
N ALA A 347 2.23 -9.95 1.65
CA ALA A 347 1.04 -9.13 1.82
C ALA A 347 0.25 -8.97 0.52
N LEU A 348 -1.04 -8.66 0.67
CA LEU A 348 -1.84 -8.05 -0.38
C LEU A 348 -1.84 -6.54 -0.19
N SER A 349 -1.80 -5.81 -1.29
CA SER A 349 -1.85 -4.35 -1.34
C SER A 349 -2.79 -3.89 -2.44
N THR A 350 -2.89 -2.58 -2.69
CA THR A 350 -3.70 -2.07 -3.79
C THR A 350 -2.91 -1.29 -4.82
N ASP A 351 -1.76 -0.72 -4.43
CA ASP A 351 -1.06 0.30 -5.19
C ASP A 351 -2.03 1.45 -5.56
N GLY A 352 -2.97 1.71 -4.62
CA GLY A 352 -4.13 2.56 -4.73
C GLY A 352 -3.96 3.90 -4.01
N GLY A 353 -4.74 4.13 -2.94
CA GLY A 353 -4.80 5.41 -2.25
C GLY A 353 -5.62 6.41 -3.04
N ALA A 354 -4.99 7.43 -3.60
CA ALA A 354 -5.63 8.39 -4.51
C ALA A 354 -5.84 7.84 -5.93
N ILE A 355 -5.31 6.68 -6.24
CA ILE A 355 -5.62 5.94 -7.48
C ILE A 355 -6.87 5.09 -7.21
N PRO A 356 -7.94 5.12 -8.05
CA PRO A 356 -9.22 4.48 -7.76
C PRO A 356 -9.19 2.96 -7.95
N ARG A 357 -8.38 2.27 -7.15
CA ARG A 357 -8.23 0.80 -7.13
C ARG A 357 -8.06 0.23 -5.71
N ASN A 358 -8.73 0.84 -4.72
CA ASN A 358 -8.69 0.43 -3.32
C ASN A 358 -9.56 -0.82 -3.05
N PHE A 359 -9.30 -1.92 -3.75
CA PHE A 359 -10.12 -3.16 -3.69
C PHE A 359 -9.54 -4.24 -2.78
N LEU A 360 -8.73 -3.90 -1.79
CA LEU A 360 -8.11 -4.88 -0.90
C LEU A 360 -9.16 -5.83 -0.29
N LEU A 361 -10.23 -5.27 0.26
CA LEU A 361 -11.33 -6.03 0.84
C LEU A 361 -12.11 -6.82 -0.22
N SER A 362 -12.62 -6.14 -1.24
CA SER A 362 -13.54 -6.76 -2.20
C SER A 362 -12.90 -7.89 -3.02
N HIS A 363 -11.67 -7.69 -3.50
CA HIS A 363 -10.96 -8.73 -4.25
C HIS A 363 -10.43 -9.83 -3.32
N GLY A 364 -9.99 -9.48 -2.10
CA GLY A 364 -9.56 -10.47 -1.11
C GLY A 364 -10.70 -11.41 -0.69
N LEU A 365 -11.89 -10.86 -0.42
CA LEU A 365 -13.07 -11.69 -0.14
C LEU A 365 -13.56 -12.48 -1.35
N ALA A 366 -13.32 -12.01 -2.57
CA ALA A 366 -13.57 -12.84 -3.76
C ALA A 366 -12.66 -14.08 -3.79
N LEU A 367 -11.38 -13.97 -3.40
CA LEU A 367 -10.51 -15.14 -3.25
C LEU A 367 -11.00 -16.08 -2.15
N VAL A 368 -11.54 -15.55 -1.06
CA VAL A 368 -12.15 -16.37 0.01
C VAL A 368 -13.39 -17.09 -0.51
N ARG A 369 -14.28 -16.40 -1.24
CA ARG A 369 -15.51 -16.96 -1.78
C ARG A 369 -15.26 -18.13 -2.76
N PHE A 370 -14.13 -18.10 -3.45
CA PHE A 370 -13.70 -19.18 -4.38
C PHE A 370 -12.72 -20.17 -3.75
N ASP A 371 -12.61 -20.23 -2.41
CA ASP A 371 -11.72 -21.14 -1.67
C ASP A 371 -10.23 -21.06 -2.04
N ALA A 372 -9.82 -19.97 -2.68
CA ALA A 372 -8.41 -19.70 -2.99
C ALA A 372 -7.61 -19.28 -1.74
N LEU A 373 -8.29 -18.65 -0.78
CA LEU A 373 -7.80 -18.32 0.55
C LEU A 373 -8.89 -18.67 1.58
N SER A 374 -8.49 -19.04 2.80
CA SER A 374 -9.42 -19.00 3.93
C SER A 374 -9.58 -17.53 4.41
N THR A 375 -10.66 -17.23 5.15
CA THR A 375 -10.83 -15.92 5.78
C THR A 375 -9.65 -15.56 6.66
N ALA A 376 -9.16 -16.50 7.46
CA ALA A 376 -7.98 -16.30 8.31
C ALA A 376 -6.72 -15.97 7.49
N GLN A 377 -6.50 -16.62 6.35
CA GLN A 377 -5.38 -16.33 5.45
C GLN A 377 -5.51 -14.95 4.80
N PHE A 378 -6.72 -14.56 4.41
CA PHE A 378 -6.99 -13.20 3.92
C PHE A 378 -6.63 -12.15 4.99
N VAL A 379 -7.16 -12.29 6.21
CA VAL A 379 -6.86 -11.37 7.33
C VAL A 379 -5.36 -11.37 7.65
N GLN A 380 -4.70 -12.53 7.63
CA GLN A 380 -3.26 -12.60 7.83
C GLN A 380 -2.50 -11.76 6.80
N LYS A 381 -2.88 -11.83 5.51
CA LYS A 381 -2.21 -11.10 4.40
C LYS A 381 -2.58 -9.62 4.30
N THR A 382 -3.66 -9.18 4.95
CA THR A 382 -4.17 -7.80 4.85
C THR A 382 -4.14 -7.03 6.16
N SER A 383 -3.83 -7.70 7.27
CA SER A 383 -3.76 -7.06 8.59
C SER A 383 -2.55 -7.55 9.39
N GLY A 384 -2.48 -8.84 9.76
CA GLY A 384 -1.44 -9.37 10.64
C GLY A 384 -0.03 -9.27 10.06
N THR A 385 0.21 -9.83 8.87
CA THR A 385 1.53 -9.77 8.21
C THR A 385 1.92 -8.33 7.85
N PRO A 386 1.06 -7.48 7.26
CA PRO A 386 1.35 -6.07 7.05
C PRO A 386 1.77 -5.32 8.31
N ALA A 387 1.05 -5.50 9.44
CA ALA A 387 1.45 -4.89 10.71
C ALA A 387 2.87 -5.33 11.13
N HIS A 388 3.15 -6.62 11.01
CA HIS A 388 4.48 -7.17 11.33
C HIS A 388 5.55 -6.66 10.36
N MET A 389 5.26 -6.52 9.05
CA MET A 389 6.18 -5.92 8.08
C MET A 389 6.59 -4.50 8.49
N LEU A 390 5.64 -3.71 8.96
CA LEU A 390 5.84 -2.31 9.33
C LEU A 390 6.33 -2.10 10.77
N GLY A 391 6.53 -3.18 11.54
CA GLY A 391 6.96 -3.09 12.95
C GLY A 391 5.89 -2.55 13.91
N LEU A 392 4.60 -2.74 13.59
CA LEU A 392 3.45 -2.25 14.34
C LEU A 392 2.86 -3.34 15.24
N SER A 393 3.46 -3.56 16.40
CA SER A 393 3.08 -4.67 17.30
C SER A 393 1.69 -4.55 17.91
N ASN A 394 1.09 -3.36 17.92
CA ASN A 394 -0.23 -3.11 18.49
C ASN A 394 -1.36 -3.10 17.43
N LYS A 395 -1.04 -3.39 16.18
CA LYS A 395 -1.98 -3.39 15.04
C LYS A 395 -2.08 -4.76 14.38
N GLY A 396 -3.05 -4.91 13.49
CA GLY A 396 -3.27 -6.14 12.73
C GLY A 396 -3.89 -7.29 13.54
N HIS A 397 -4.37 -7.01 14.75
CA HIS A 397 -5.07 -7.95 15.63
C HIS A 397 -5.95 -7.21 16.64
N LEU A 398 -6.84 -7.93 17.34
CA LEU A 398 -7.84 -7.38 18.27
C LEU A 398 -7.72 -7.91 19.71
N LYS A 399 -6.53 -8.34 20.16
CA LYS A 399 -6.36 -8.72 21.55
C LYS A 399 -6.47 -7.50 22.49
N PRO A 400 -6.87 -7.67 23.76
CA PRO A 400 -6.84 -6.60 24.75
C PRO A 400 -5.46 -5.92 24.82
N GLY A 401 -5.45 -4.57 24.77
CA GLY A 401 -4.26 -3.73 24.69
C GLY A 401 -3.87 -3.30 23.25
N ALA A 402 -4.38 -3.96 22.23
CA ALA A 402 -4.18 -3.54 20.84
C ALA A 402 -4.85 -2.20 20.55
N ASP A 403 -4.39 -1.50 19.53
CA ASP A 403 -5.12 -0.38 18.97
C ASP A 403 -6.49 -0.84 18.46
N ALA A 404 -7.51 -0.05 18.72
CA ALA A 404 -8.84 -0.36 18.26
C ALA A 404 -9.01 0.02 16.78
N ASP A 405 -8.27 -0.69 15.94
CA ASP A 405 -8.33 -0.62 14.48
C ASP A 405 -9.07 -1.85 13.99
N LEU A 406 -10.30 -1.67 13.51
CA LEU A 406 -11.14 -2.77 13.02
C LEU A 406 -12.07 -2.35 11.88
N VAL A 407 -12.56 -3.34 11.16
CA VAL A 407 -13.57 -3.18 10.13
C VAL A 407 -14.70 -4.18 10.32
N VAL A 408 -15.94 -3.69 10.26
CA VAL A 408 -17.15 -4.54 10.17
C VAL A 408 -17.53 -4.68 8.71
N VAL A 409 -17.70 -5.91 8.25
CA VAL A 409 -17.79 -6.26 6.83
C VAL A 409 -19.07 -7.04 6.53
N ASP A 410 -19.77 -6.64 5.49
CA ASP A 410 -20.75 -7.48 4.81
C ASP A 410 -19.99 -8.42 3.85
N ALA A 411 -19.80 -9.67 4.28
CA ALA A 411 -19.05 -10.65 3.52
C ALA A 411 -19.73 -11.12 2.23
N GLU A 412 -21.07 -11.00 2.15
CA GLU A 412 -21.83 -11.37 0.95
C GLU A 412 -21.69 -10.30 -0.15
N ARG A 413 -21.67 -9.03 0.26
CA ARG A 413 -21.51 -7.88 -0.65
C ARG A 413 -20.07 -7.47 -0.87
N HIS A 414 -19.13 -7.99 -0.09
CA HIS A 414 -17.71 -7.63 -0.09
C HIS A 414 -17.46 -6.14 0.16
N ILE A 415 -18.24 -5.55 1.08
CA ILE A 415 -18.14 -4.11 1.42
C ILE A 415 -17.90 -3.89 2.91
N PRO A 416 -17.16 -2.84 3.30
CA PRO A 416 -17.07 -2.41 4.69
C PRO A 416 -18.34 -1.64 5.08
N LEU A 417 -18.86 -1.93 6.27
CA LEU A 417 -20.01 -1.25 6.85
C LEU A 417 -19.61 -0.23 7.90
N LEU A 418 -18.54 -0.52 8.63
CA LEU A 418 -17.94 0.32 9.65
C LEU A 418 -16.43 0.20 9.57
N THR A 419 -15.73 1.32 9.62
CA THR A 419 -14.26 1.36 9.80
C THR A 419 -13.96 2.15 11.07
N VAL A 420 -13.20 1.54 11.97
CA VAL A 420 -12.74 2.14 13.23
C VAL A 420 -11.22 2.20 13.21
N ALA A 421 -10.65 3.38 13.44
CA ALA A 421 -9.21 3.56 13.58
C ALA A 421 -8.93 4.32 14.88
N SER A 422 -7.95 3.84 15.64
CA SER A 422 -7.60 4.38 16.96
C SER A 422 -8.84 4.54 17.88
N GLY A 423 -9.79 3.62 17.77
CA GLY A 423 -11.03 3.60 18.55
C GLY A 423 -12.13 4.58 18.09
N GLN A 424 -11.89 5.32 17.04
CA GLN A 424 -12.86 6.27 16.49
C GLN A 424 -13.52 5.70 15.24
N ILE A 425 -14.83 5.86 15.11
CA ILE A 425 -15.55 5.54 13.89
C ILE A 425 -15.13 6.55 12.83
N ILE A 426 -14.40 6.11 11.81
CA ILE A 426 -13.94 6.96 10.70
C ILE A 426 -14.81 6.80 9.44
N MET A 427 -15.53 5.70 9.31
CA MET A 427 -16.51 5.50 8.25
C MET A 427 -17.67 4.64 8.76
N ALA A 428 -18.90 4.98 8.40
CA ALA A 428 -20.08 4.18 8.65
C ALA A 428 -21.05 4.26 7.47
N GLY A 429 -21.53 3.10 6.97
CA GLY A 429 -22.48 3.03 5.87
C GLY A 429 -22.03 3.73 4.59
N GLY A 430 -20.73 3.77 4.31
CA GLY A 430 -20.14 4.44 3.16
C GLY A 430 -19.83 5.94 3.38
N ALA A 431 -20.29 6.55 4.46
CA ALA A 431 -19.99 7.94 4.79
C ALA A 431 -18.68 8.02 5.62
N VAL A 432 -17.68 8.70 5.09
CA VAL A 432 -16.42 8.99 5.80
C VAL A 432 -16.63 10.21 6.69
N MET A 433 -16.37 10.06 7.98
CA MET A 433 -16.56 11.09 9.00
C MET A 433 -15.30 11.35 9.85
N GLY A 434 -14.28 10.52 9.70
CA GLY A 434 -12.99 10.69 10.36
C GLY A 434 -12.26 11.96 9.89
N ARG A 435 -11.34 12.44 10.71
CA ARG A 435 -10.52 13.61 10.43
C ARG A 435 -9.10 13.39 10.95
N GLY A 436 -8.14 14.12 10.37
CA GLY A 436 -6.72 14.00 10.76
C GLY A 436 -6.20 12.58 10.50
N GLY A 437 -5.41 12.08 11.43
CA GLY A 437 -4.79 10.76 11.41
C GLY A 437 -3.52 10.76 12.25
N LYS A 438 -2.86 9.60 12.36
CA LYS A 438 -1.54 9.47 12.98
C LYS A 438 -0.49 9.21 11.93
N LEU A 439 0.67 9.85 12.08
CA LEU A 439 1.84 9.48 11.27
C LEU A 439 2.60 8.33 11.95
N VAL A 440 2.87 7.27 11.21
CA VAL A 440 3.76 6.20 11.64
C VAL A 440 5.18 6.57 11.25
N THR A 441 6.07 6.67 12.22
CA THR A 441 7.45 7.13 12.05
C THR A 441 8.45 6.21 12.76
N THR A 442 9.72 6.57 12.72
CA THR A 442 10.79 5.97 13.53
C THR A 442 11.18 6.92 14.66
N ASP A 443 12.02 6.47 15.59
CA ASP A 443 12.57 7.33 16.66
C ASP A 443 13.22 8.62 16.13
N PHE A 444 13.74 8.61 14.92
CA PHE A 444 14.38 9.79 14.30
C PHE A 444 13.41 10.93 14.00
N GLY A 445 12.12 10.64 13.72
CA GLY A 445 11.11 11.63 13.36
C GLY A 445 10.37 12.22 14.57
N VAL A 446 10.45 11.61 15.75
CA VAL A 446 9.66 11.96 16.94
C VAL A 446 9.77 13.44 17.31
N ASN A 447 10.99 13.98 17.37
CA ASN A 447 11.20 15.37 17.77
C ASN A 447 10.52 16.34 16.79
N SER A 448 10.76 16.16 15.50
CA SER A 448 10.17 17.01 14.44
C SER A 448 8.64 16.98 14.46
N LEU A 449 8.05 15.81 14.63
CA LEU A 449 6.58 15.65 14.66
C LEU A 449 5.97 16.21 15.95
N THR A 450 6.67 16.06 17.08
CA THR A 450 6.25 16.64 18.36
C THR A 450 6.26 18.17 18.29
N ASP A 451 7.32 18.77 17.75
CA ASP A 451 7.45 20.22 17.57
C ASP A 451 6.36 20.79 16.64
N GLN A 452 5.92 20.00 15.66
CA GLN A 452 4.83 20.34 14.74
C GLN A 452 3.43 20.01 15.30
N ASN A 453 3.33 19.44 16.52
CA ASN A 453 2.08 18.97 17.13
C ASN A 453 1.31 17.96 16.24
N VAL A 454 2.04 17.06 15.57
CA VAL A 454 1.49 15.98 14.78
C VAL A 454 1.31 14.74 15.65
N ASP A 455 0.10 14.17 15.67
CA ASP A 455 -0.15 12.88 16.32
C ASP A 455 0.61 11.77 15.58
N HIS A 456 1.42 11.00 16.32
CA HIS A 456 2.31 10.00 15.71
C HIS A 456 2.45 8.74 16.55
N GLU A 457 2.91 7.68 15.89
CA GLU A 457 3.21 6.37 16.47
C GLU A 457 4.60 5.92 15.98
N VAL A 458 5.41 5.38 16.89
CA VAL A 458 6.75 4.88 16.56
C VAL A 458 6.67 3.41 16.18
N ALA A 459 7.10 3.09 14.98
CA ALA A 459 7.26 1.72 14.49
C ALA A 459 8.56 1.10 15.00
N ASN A 460 8.51 -0.13 15.47
CA ASN A 460 9.70 -0.89 15.84
C ASN A 460 10.10 -1.82 14.69
N LEU A 461 10.82 -1.28 13.70
CA LEU A 461 11.25 -2.03 12.53
C LEU A 461 12.18 -3.20 12.87
N GLU A 462 13.01 -3.09 13.92
CA GLU A 462 13.92 -4.15 14.35
C GLU A 462 13.18 -5.39 14.88
N GLN A 463 11.98 -5.21 15.41
CA GLN A 463 11.11 -6.30 15.85
C GLN A 463 10.14 -6.76 14.73
N GLY A 464 10.05 -6.00 13.66
CA GLY A 464 9.19 -6.28 12.52
C GLY A 464 9.75 -7.35 11.58
N LEU A 465 8.85 -7.91 10.76
CA LEU A 465 9.20 -8.91 9.73
C LEU A 465 10.26 -8.37 8.76
N PHE A 466 10.26 -7.07 8.48
CA PHE A 466 11.20 -6.45 7.56
C PHE A 466 12.65 -6.75 7.92
N TYR A 467 13.04 -6.62 9.20
CA TYR A 467 14.40 -6.90 9.66
C TYR A 467 14.59 -8.29 10.31
N LYS A 468 13.50 -9.00 10.61
CA LYS A 468 13.56 -10.37 11.16
C LYS A 468 13.34 -11.46 10.13
N ALA A 469 13.09 -11.11 8.88
CA ALA A 469 12.96 -12.08 7.81
C ALA A 469 14.27 -12.91 7.69
N PRO A 470 14.18 -14.25 7.59
CA PRO A 470 15.35 -15.13 7.66
C PRO A 470 16.34 -14.87 6.52
N GLY A 471 17.63 -14.96 6.81
CA GLY A 471 18.70 -14.92 5.78
C GLY A 471 19.21 -13.53 5.41
N GLY A 472 18.62 -12.46 5.96
CA GLY A 472 19.16 -11.11 5.76
C GLY A 472 20.34 -10.79 6.69
N LEU A 473 21.00 -9.66 6.44
CA LEU A 473 22.05 -9.14 7.32
C LEU A 473 21.46 -8.83 8.71
N SER A 474 22.00 -9.45 9.76
CA SER A 474 21.70 -8.98 11.11
C SER A 474 22.38 -7.62 11.32
N ARG A 475 21.65 -6.65 11.89
CA ARG A 475 22.28 -5.42 12.37
C ARG A 475 23.36 -5.79 13.39
N MET A 476 24.60 -5.45 13.13
CA MET A 476 25.59 -5.43 14.19
C MET A 476 25.18 -4.35 15.18
N ALA A 477 24.97 -4.77 16.43
CA ALA A 477 24.84 -3.83 17.54
C ALA A 477 26.15 -3.00 17.59
N GLY A 478 26.08 -1.77 17.12
CA GLY A 478 27.14 -0.77 17.19
C GLY A 478 26.86 0.22 18.28
#